data_045abde02ed6a8f3005c1409d07df7c9
#
_entry.id   045abde02ed6a8f3005c1409d07df7c9
#
_cell.length_a   1.000
_cell.length_b   1.000
_cell.length_c   1.000
_cell.angle_alpha   90.00
_cell.angle_beta   90.00
_cell.angle_gamma   90.00
#
_symmetry.space_group_name_H-M   'P 1'
#
loop_
_entity.id
_entity.type
_entity.pdbx_description
1 polymer ?
#
loop_
_entity_poly.entity_id
_entity_poly.type
_entity_poly.pdbx_seq_one_letter_code
_entity_poly.pdbx_strand_id
1 'polypeptide(L)'
;MKNLDLLERNGMVISHQVSSTMGPSRAVYEPTTEFTVVIDMRKCMFSAGVKEESTEEEEIPETGTLEELRSQIARMDEEIEELERRRSSLINRRQNMISFAMSMLDGDGFTNLHRDLMYRMLNNPGIPEKDVIRMMSQREDIEQSMCDIAEAMRH
;
A
#
# COMPACT_ATOMS: atom_id res chain seq x y z
N MET A 1 -23.43 6.46 2.33
CA MET A 1 -23.84 5.14 2.76
C MET A 1 -23.23 4.02 1.91
N LYS A 2 -23.21 4.08 0.56
CA LYS A 2 -22.66 3.00 -0.28
C LYS A 2 -21.24 2.48 0.09
N ASN A 3 -20.38 3.34 0.62
CA ASN A 3 -19.01 2.94 0.97
C ASN A 3 -18.94 2.18 2.32
N LEU A 4 -19.78 2.54 3.29
CA LEU A 4 -19.87 1.81 4.56
C LEU A 4 -20.48 0.43 4.37
N ASP A 5 -21.54 0.32 3.53
CA ASP A 5 -22.13 -0.98 3.16
C ASP A 5 -21.11 -1.90 2.45
N LEU A 6 -20.19 -1.31 1.66
CA LEU A 6 -19.12 -2.06 1.01
C LEU A 6 -18.09 -2.56 2.03
N LEU A 7 -17.69 -1.72 2.99
CA LEU A 7 -16.76 -2.09 4.06
C LEU A 7 -17.35 -3.20 4.95
N GLU A 8 -18.64 -3.10 5.28
CA GLU A 8 -19.36 -4.12 6.07
C GLU A 8 -19.43 -5.46 5.34
N ARG A 9 -19.73 -5.45 4.03
CA ARG A 9 -19.72 -6.68 3.20
C ARG A 9 -18.36 -7.34 3.10
N ASN A 10 -17.29 -6.56 3.20
CA ASN A 10 -15.91 -7.07 3.21
C ASN A 10 -15.42 -7.41 4.63
N GLY A 11 -16.28 -7.33 5.64
CA GLY A 11 -15.94 -7.66 7.01
C GLY A 11 -14.97 -6.68 7.70
N MET A 12 -14.78 -5.48 7.14
CA MET A 12 -13.89 -4.46 7.71
C MET A 12 -14.57 -3.62 8.80
N VAL A 13 -15.89 -3.56 8.79
CA VAL A 13 -16.69 -2.87 9.81
C VAL A 13 -17.92 -3.70 10.15
N ILE A 14 -18.45 -3.53 11.36
CA ILE A 14 -19.75 -4.02 11.76
C ILE A 14 -20.67 -2.84 12.04
N SER A 15 -21.97 -3.00 11.77
CA SER A 15 -22.96 -1.99 12.12
C SER A 15 -23.86 -2.45 13.26
N HIS A 16 -24.20 -1.55 14.15
CA HIS A 16 -25.22 -1.77 15.16
C HIS A 16 -26.12 -0.53 15.30
N GLN A 17 -27.36 -0.79 15.72
CA GLN A 17 -28.34 0.28 15.90
C GLN A 17 -28.25 0.84 17.33
N VAL A 18 -28.01 2.14 17.44
CA VAL A 18 -28.04 2.83 18.72
C VAL A 18 -29.33 3.65 18.83
N SER A 19 -30.09 3.41 19.89
CA SER A 19 -31.29 4.18 20.17
C SER A 19 -30.92 5.63 20.58
N SER A 20 -31.63 6.60 20.02
CA SER A 20 -31.47 8.01 20.37
C SER A 20 -32.60 8.44 21.31
N THR A 21 -32.28 9.17 22.35
CA THR A 21 -33.27 9.71 23.29
C THR A 21 -34.09 10.87 22.70
N MET A 22 -33.66 11.49 21.59
CA MET A 22 -34.28 12.66 20.97
C MET A 22 -34.46 12.56 19.46
N GLY A 23 -34.49 11.29 18.88
CA GLY A 23 -34.63 11.11 17.43
C GLY A 23 -34.66 9.67 17.01
N PRO A 24 -34.71 9.41 15.70
CA PRO A 24 -34.65 8.03 15.17
C PRO A 24 -33.33 7.34 15.55
N SER A 25 -33.39 6.01 15.66
CA SER A 25 -32.18 5.20 15.86
C SER A 25 -31.14 5.45 14.76
N ARG A 26 -29.86 5.44 15.12
CA ARG A 26 -28.76 5.62 14.19
C ARG A 26 -27.96 4.34 14.06
N ALA A 27 -27.55 4.01 12.82
CA ALA A 27 -26.55 3.00 12.60
C ALA A 27 -25.18 3.57 12.95
N VAL A 28 -24.47 2.90 13.84
CA VAL A 28 -23.08 3.17 14.21
C VAL A 28 -22.23 2.06 13.58
N TYR A 29 -21.13 2.42 12.94
CA TYR A 29 -20.20 1.50 12.33
C TYR A 29 -18.90 1.48 13.14
N GLU A 30 -18.43 0.30 13.46
CA GLU A 30 -17.20 0.09 14.20
C GLU A 30 -16.27 -0.83 13.38
N PRO A 31 -14.97 -0.57 13.36
CA PRO A 31 -14.02 -1.47 12.69
C PRO A 31 -14.01 -2.83 13.40
N THR A 32 -13.92 -3.90 12.61
CA THR A 32 -13.85 -5.28 13.12
C THR A 32 -12.46 -5.66 13.58
N THR A 33 -11.45 -5.00 13.01
CA THR A 33 -10.03 -5.19 13.31
C THR A 33 -9.34 -3.85 13.26
N GLU A 34 -8.30 -3.69 14.04
CA GLU A 34 -7.42 -2.54 13.93
C GLU A 34 -6.53 -2.70 12.70
N PHE A 35 -6.52 -1.71 11.83
CA PHE A 35 -5.69 -1.71 10.63
C PHE A 35 -5.21 -0.32 10.27
N THR A 36 -4.01 -0.27 9.73
CA THR A 36 -3.44 0.97 9.19
C THR A 36 -3.41 0.90 7.67
N VAL A 37 -3.97 1.93 7.01
CA VAL A 37 -3.87 2.10 5.57
C VAL A 37 -2.69 3.00 5.24
N VAL A 38 -1.72 2.45 4.53
CA VAL A 38 -0.55 3.21 4.09
C VAL A 38 -0.65 3.45 2.59
N ILE A 39 -0.63 4.72 2.18
CA ILE A 39 -0.63 5.14 0.78
C ILE A 39 0.62 5.96 0.52
N ASP A 40 1.50 5.45 -0.32
CA ASP A 40 2.67 6.18 -0.80
C ASP A 40 2.48 6.57 -2.26
N MET A 41 2.42 7.89 -2.52
CA MET A 41 2.35 8.45 -3.87
C MET A 41 3.58 9.30 -4.13
N ARG A 42 4.41 8.88 -5.08
CA ARG A 42 5.62 9.61 -5.48
C ARG A 42 5.80 9.54 -6.99
N LYS A 43 6.68 10.36 -7.53
CA LYS A 43 7.02 10.30 -8.95
C LYS A 43 7.49 8.88 -9.29
N CYS A 44 6.80 8.23 -10.21
CA CYS A 44 7.06 6.84 -10.65
C CYS A 44 6.83 5.76 -9.58
N MET A 45 6.13 6.06 -8.47
CA MET A 45 5.78 5.07 -7.47
C MET A 45 4.38 5.34 -6.90
N PHE A 46 3.55 4.31 -6.94
CA PHE A 46 2.30 4.24 -6.18
C PHE A 46 2.28 2.92 -5.41
N SER A 47 2.04 2.98 -4.14
CA SER A 47 1.86 1.82 -3.30
C SER A 47 0.73 2.10 -2.32
N ALA A 48 -0.17 1.15 -2.19
CA ALA A 48 -1.20 1.16 -1.17
C ALA A 48 -1.21 -0.21 -0.50
N GLY A 49 -1.25 -0.22 0.81
CA GLY A 49 -1.27 -1.45 1.60
C GLY A 49 -2.09 -1.27 2.86
N VAL A 50 -2.76 -2.33 3.27
CA VAL A 50 -3.39 -2.46 4.57
C VAL A 50 -2.45 -3.29 5.43
N LYS A 51 -2.14 -2.80 6.61
CA LYS A 51 -1.43 -3.55 7.64
C LYS A 51 -2.43 -3.86 8.73
N GLU A 52 -2.67 -5.12 8.98
CA GLU A 52 -3.36 -5.57 10.17
C GLU A 52 -2.37 -5.45 11.33
N GLU A 53 -2.77 -4.76 12.37
CA GLU A 53 -2.00 -4.71 13.58
C GLU A 53 -2.22 -6.02 14.34
N SER A 54 -1.14 -6.78 14.54
CA SER A 54 -1.18 -7.85 15.52
C SER A 54 -1.33 -7.18 16.88
N THR A 55 -2.44 -7.40 17.53
CA THR A 55 -2.64 -7.07 18.94
C THR A 55 -1.68 -7.96 19.75
N GLU A 56 -0.40 -7.64 19.77
CA GLU A 56 0.42 -8.01 20.89
C GLU A 56 -0.13 -7.18 22.03
N GLU A 57 -0.84 -7.81 22.95
CA GLU A 57 -1.29 -7.19 24.20
C GLU A 57 -0.04 -6.75 24.96
N GLU A 58 0.47 -5.56 24.64
CA GLU A 58 1.44 -4.92 25.50
C GLU A 58 0.73 -4.68 26.83
N GLU A 59 1.28 -5.22 27.90
CA GLU A 59 0.78 -5.04 29.26
C GLU A 59 0.68 -3.54 29.55
N ILE A 60 -0.54 -3.01 29.47
CA ILE A 60 -0.81 -1.64 29.90
C ILE A 60 -0.57 -1.62 31.41
N PRO A 61 0.30 -0.78 31.95
CA PRO A 61 0.54 -0.71 33.38
C PRO A 61 -0.77 -0.38 34.09
N GLU A 62 -1.26 -1.33 34.90
CA GLU A 62 -2.55 -1.23 35.59
C GLU A 62 -2.63 -0.08 36.60
N THR A 63 -1.52 0.58 36.92
CA THR A 63 -1.44 1.64 37.91
C THR A 63 -0.45 2.72 37.49
N GLY A 64 -0.97 3.92 37.28
CA GLY A 64 -0.17 5.11 37.02
C GLY A 64 -0.98 6.38 37.29
N THR A 65 -0.29 7.45 37.68
CA THR A 65 -0.91 8.77 37.76
C THR A 65 -1.21 9.29 36.35
N LEU A 66 -2.19 10.17 36.21
CA LEU A 66 -2.53 10.79 34.93
C LEU A 66 -1.30 11.49 34.27
N GLU A 67 -0.40 12.03 35.08
CA GLU A 67 0.84 12.66 34.58
C GLU A 67 1.82 11.64 34.01
N GLU A 68 1.96 10.47 34.66
CA GLU A 68 2.79 9.39 34.16
C GLU A 68 2.26 8.86 32.81
N LEU A 69 0.94 8.62 32.73
CA LEU A 69 0.32 8.19 31.48
C LEU A 69 0.51 9.19 30.35
N ARG A 70 0.31 10.50 30.62
CA ARG A 70 0.56 11.56 29.64
C ARG A 70 2.03 11.58 29.18
N SER A 71 2.96 11.41 30.13
CA SER A 71 4.38 11.38 29.80
C SER A 71 4.76 10.16 28.95
N GLN A 72 4.14 9.01 29.19
CA GLN A 72 4.34 7.80 28.39
C GLN A 72 3.77 7.98 26.98
N ILE A 73 2.54 8.49 26.86
CA ILE A 73 1.93 8.78 25.56
C ILE A 73 2.80 9.75 24.76
N ALA A 74 3.27 10.84 25.36
CA ALA A 74 4.12 11.81 24.68
C ALA A 74 5.43 11.18 24.17
N ARG A 75 6.02 10.26 24.92
CA ARG A 75 7.22 9.53 24.46
C ARG A 75 6.93 8.61 23.29
N MET A 76 5.78 7.90 23.33
CA MET A 76 5.35 7.06 22.22
C MET A 76 5.09 7.90 20.97
N ASP A 77 4.45 9.07 21.10
CA ASP A 77 4.22 9.99 19.99
C ASP A 77 5.54 10.47 19.36
N GLU A 78 6.55 10.82 20.20
CA GLU A 78 7.89 11.19 19.72
C GLU A 78 8.58 10.03 18.97
N GLU A 79 8.45 8.81 19.46
CA GLU A 79 9.01 7.62 18.83
C GLU A 79 8.33 7.32 17.48
N ILE A 80 7.01 7.43 17.43
CA ILE A 80 6.22 7.30 16.21
C ILE A 80 6.69 8.31 15.16
N GLU A 81 6.82 9.59 15.53
CA GLU A 81 7.33 10.62 14.62
C GLU A 81 8.75 10.32 14.11
N GLU A 82 9.62 9.80 14.95
CA GLU A 82 10.99 9.43 14.55
C GLU A 82 10.96 8.26 13.56
N LEU A 83 10.16 7.23 13.83
CA LEU A 83 9.99 6.08 12.94
C LEU A 83 9.40 6.50 11.58
N GLU A 84 8.44 7.41 11.55
CA GLU A 84 7.87 7.96 10.32
C GLU A 84 8.89 8.78 9.52
N ARG A 85 9.69 9.59 10.18
CA ARG A 85 10.80 10.33 9.54
C ARG A 85 11.82 9.36 8.94
N ARG A 86 12.20 8.31 9.68
CA ARG A 86 13.13 7.28 9.22
C ARG A 86 12.55 6.49 8.05
N ARG A 87 11.27 6.10 8.12
CA ARG A 87 10.54 5.46 7.04
C ARG A 87 10.56 6.32 5.77
N SER A 88 10.21 7.60 5.89
CA SER A 88 10.21 8.55 4.77
C SER A 88 11.59 8.72 4.14
N SER A 89 12.64 8.77 4.94
CA SER A 89 14.02 8.82 4.47
C SER A 89 14.41 7.57 3.67
N LEU A 90 14.06 6.38 4.17
CA LEU A 90 14.32 5.12 3.48
C LEU A 90 13.56 5.01 2.15
N ILE A 91 12.31 5.45 2.12
CA ILE A 91 11.51 5.47 0.89
C ILE A 91 12.13 6.43 -0.13
N ASN A 92 12.55 7.63 0.28
CA ASN A 92 13.22 8.57 -0.60
C ASN A 92 14.53 8.00 -1.16
N ARG A 93 15.35 7.37 -0.31
CA ARG A 93 16.59 6.72 -0.73
C ARG A 93 16.33 5.59 -1.73
N ARG A 94 15.34 4.74 -1.45
CA ARG A 94 14.90 3.68 -2.37
C ARG A 94 14.47 4.26 -3.72
N GLN A 95 13.66 5.33 -3.71
CA GLN A 95 13.21 5.99 -4.93
C GLN A 95 14.36 6.58 -5.73
N ASN A 96 15.32 7.22 -5.08
CA ASN A 96 16.51 7.74 -5.74
C ASN A 96 17.34 6.64 -6.40
N MET A 97 17.46 5.48 -5.75
CA MET A 97 18.16 4.31 -6.33
C MET A 97 17.43 3.77 -7.57
N ILE A 98 16.09 3.67 -7.53
CA ILE A 98 15.29 3.26 -8.69
C ILE A 98 15.44 4.29 -9.83
N SER A 99 15.31 5.58 -9.53
CA SER A 99 15.47 6.64 -10.52
C SER A 99 16.86 6.65 -11.15
N PHE A 100 17.89 6.42 -10.37
CA PHE A 100 19.26 6.26 -10.86
C PHE A 100 19.39 5.05 -11.78
N ALA A 101 18.90 3.89 -11.38
CA ALA A 101 18.93 2.69 -12.21
C ALA A 101 18.14 2.89 -13.53
N MET A 102 17.00 3.58 -13.47
CA MET A 102 16.23 3.91 -14.68
C MET A 102 16.97 4.87 -15.60
N SER A 103 17.71 5.86 -15.06
CA SER A 103 18.52 6.78 -15.87
C SER A 103 19.67 6.11 -16.60
N MET A 104 20.16 4.97 -16.11
CA MET A 104 21.17 4.17 -16.82
C MET A 104 20.63 3.59 -18.15
N LEU A 105 19.31 3.50 -18.29
CA LEU A 105 18.64 3.02 -19.49
C LEU A 105 18.19 4.17 -20.44
N ASP A 106 18.61 5.41 -20.19
CA ASP A 106 18.27 6.56 -21.03
C ASP A 106 19.18 6.69 -22.27
N GLY A 107 20.12 5.75 -22.47
CA GLY A 107 21.02 5.68 -23.62
C GLY A 107 20.39 5.00 -24.84
N ASP A 108 21.03 5.23 -26.02
CA ASP A 108 20.66 4.56 -27.25
C ASP A 108 20.85 3.04 -27.14
N GLY A 109 19.83 2.28 -27.45
CA GLY A 109 19.85 0.81 -27.44
C GLY A 109 18.89 0.16 -26.42
N PHE A 110 18.33 0.92 -25.51
CA PHE A 110 17.33 0.41 -24.57
C PHE A 110 15.91 0.78 -25.02
N THR A 111 15.02 -0.22 -25.04
CA THR A 111 13.62 -0.08 -25.38
C THR A 111 12.77 0.17 -24.11
N ASN A 112 11.51 0.51 -24.30
CA ASN A 112 10.55 0.59 -23.20
C ASN A 112 10.41 -0.73 -22.44
N LEU A 113 10.61 -1.87 -23.14
CA LEU A 113 10.62 -3.20 -22.54
C LEU A 113 11.73 -3.36 -21.50
N HIS A 114 12.95 -2.91 -21.82
CA HIS A 114 14.08 -2.96 -20.87
C HIS A 114 13.78 -2.12 -19.62
N ARG A 115 13.13 -0.96 -19.79
CA ARG A 115 12.72 -0.10 -18.68
C ARG A 115 11.66 -0.76 -17.79
N ASP A 116 10.63 -1.38 -18.39
CA ASP A 116 9.58 -2.08 -17.65
C ASP A 116 10.16 -3.29 -16.89
N LEU A 117 11.05 -4.05 -17.52
CA LEU A 117 11.74 -5.17 -16.90
C LEU A 117 12.57 -4.70 -15.69
N MET A 118 13.42 -3.70 -15.86
CA MET A 118 14.24 -3.16 -14.78
C MET A 118 13.37 -2.63 -13.63
N TYR A 119 12.31 -1.90 -13.94
CA TYR A 119 11.38 -1.37 -12.95
C TYR A 119 10.72 -2.49 -12.13
N ARG A 120 10.28 -3.56 -12.80
CA ARG A 120 9.66 -4.71 -12.13
C ARG A 120 10.65 -5.46 -11.23
N MET A 121 11.86 -5.69 -11.72
CA MET A 121 12.92 -6.36 -10.94
C MET A 121 13.26 -5.56 -9.67
N LEU A 122 13.39 -4.24 -9.78
CA LEU A 122 13.73 -3.37 -8.65
C LEU A 122 12.58 -3.22 -7.64
N ASN A 123 11.34 -3.30 -8.10
CA ASN A 123 10.18 -3.18 -7.21
C ASN A 123 9.73 -4.51 -6.58
N ASN A 124 10.21 -5.64 -7.14
CA ASN A 124 9.86 -6.98 -6.65
C ASN A 124 11.12 -7.83 -6.41
N PRO A 125 11.98 -7.44 -5.48
CA PRO A 125 13.28 -8.11 -5.26
C PRO A 125 13.16 -9.58 -4.83
N GLY A 126 11.97 -10.01 -4.37
CA GLY A 126 11.69 -11.40 -4.01
C GLY A 126 11.26 -12.30 -5.17
N ILE A 127 11.01 -11.72 -6.37
CA ILE A 127 10.62 -12.50 -7.54
C ILE A 127 11.88 -12.86 -8.32
N PRO A 128 12.15 -14.16 -8.58
CA PRO A 128 13.28 -14.57 -9.41
C PRO A 128 13.21 -13.96 -10.82
N GLU A 129 14.34 -13.56 -11.38
CA GLU A 129 14.44 -12.93 -12.71
C GLU A 129 13.70 -13.73 -13.80
N LYS A 130 13.83 -15.06 -13.78
CA LYS A 130 13.14 -15.96 -14.71
C LYS A 130 11.62 -15.84 -14.68
N ASP A 131 11.05 -15.57 -13.51
CA ASP A 131 9.60 -15.43 -13.35
C ASP A 131 9.13 -14.04 -13.81
N VAL A 132 9.94 -13.00 -13.60
CA VAL A 132 9.70 -11.67 -14.17
C VAL A 132 9.73 -11.73 -15.70
N ILE A 133 10.73 -12.39 -16.29
CA ILE A 133 10.84 -12.58 -17.74
C ILE A 133 9.63 -13.36 -18.27
N ARG A 134 9.21 -14.42 -17.58
CA ARG A 134 8.04 -15.21 -17.97
C ARG A 134 6.75 -14.40 -17.96
N MET A 135 6.56 -13.54 -16.93
CA MET A 135 5.40 -12.64 -16.86
C MET A 135 5.38 -11.64 -18.01
N MET A 136 6.56 -11.19 -18.46
CA MET A 136 6.69 -10.26 -19.58
C MET A 136 6.47 -10.95 -20.93
N SER A 137 7.04 -12.14 -21.13
CA SER A 137 6.83 -12.93 -22.34
C SER A 137 5.34 -13.22 -22.58
N GLN A 138 4.60 -13.52 -21.51
CA GLN A 138 3.14 -13.71 -21.61
C GLN A 138 2.40 -12.44 -22.06
N ARG A 139 2.90 -11.26 -21.70
CA ARG A 139 2.31 -9.99 -22.11
C ARG A 139 2.65 -9.63 -23.55
N GLU A 140 3.88 -9.89 -23.99
CA GLU A 140 4.29 -9.70 -25.40
C GLU A 140 3.48 -10.59 -26.32
N ASP A 141 3.28 -11.86 -25.96
CA ASP A 141 2.44 -12.79 -26.73
C ASP A 141 1.01 -12.26 -26.90
N ILE A 142 0.45 -11.63 -25.85
CA ILE A 142 -0.88 -11.02 -25.90
C ILE A 142 -0.89 -9.76 -26.77
N GLU A 143 0.10 -8.87 -26.65
CA GLU A 143 0.21 -7.65 -27.43
C GLU A 143 0.40 -7.97 -28.93
N GLN A 144 1.24 -8.96 -29.23
CA GLN A 144 1.43 -9.45 -30.61
C GLN A 144 0.14 -10.03 -31.16
N SER A 145 -0.54 -10.87 -30.38
CA SER A 145 -1.84 -11.45 -30.79
C SER A 145 -2.91 -10.39 -31.05
N MET A 146 -2.94 -9.32 -30.27
CA MET A 146 -3.85 -8.17 -30.50
C MET A 146 -3.50 -7.41 -31.77
N CYS A 147 -2.21 -7.22 -32.08
CA CYS A 147 -1.78 -6.60 -33.33
C CYS A 147 -2.19 -7.44 -34.54
N ASP A 148 -1.95 -8.77 -34.48
CA ASP A 148 -2.31 -9.69 -35.54
C ASP A 148 -3.82 -9.71 -35.83
N ILE A 149 -4.64 -9.67 -34.77
CA ILE A 149 -6.11 -9.54 -34.87
C ILE A 149 -6.50 -8.20 -35.52
N ALA A 150 -5.89 -7.10 -35.09
CA ALA A 150 -6.18 -5.78 -35.62
C ALA A 150 -5.79 -5.64 -37.10
N GLU A 151 -4.71 -6.30 -37.54
CA GLU A 151 -4.33 -6.37 -38.95
C GLU A 151 -5.31 -7.23 -39.77
N ALA A 152 -5.71 -8.39 -39.24
CA ALA A 152 -6.66 -9.27 -39.89
C ALA A 152 -8.06 -8.65 -40.07
N MET A 153 -8.44 -7.73 -39.19
CA MET A 153 -9.73 -7.00 -39.29
C MET A 153 -9.70 -5.80 -40.26
N ARG A 154 -8.53 -5.41 -40.80
CA ARG A 154 -8.39 -4.30 -41.78
C ARG A 154 -8.50 -4.75 -43.23
N HIS A 155 -8.54 -6.04 -43.46
CA HIS A 155 -8.71 -6.71 -44.75
C HIS A 155 -10.09 -7.35 -44.87
#